data_e493f0a28fe9ae6266756717ccc55931
#
_entry.id   e493f0a28fe9ae6266756717ccc55931
#
_cell.length_a   1.000
_cell.length_b   1.000
_cell.length_c   1.000
_cell.angle_alpha   90.00
_cell.angle_beta   90.00
_cell.angle_gamma   90.00
#
_symmetry.space_group_name_H-M   'P 1'
#
loop_
_entity.id
_entity.type
_entity.pdbx_description
1 polymer ?
#
loop_
_entity_poly.entity_id
_entity_poly.type
_entity_poly.pdbx_seq_one_letter_code
_entity_poly.pdbx_strand_id
1 'polypeptide(L)'
;MRNIIKRDGTVRPYEPEKIITAMGKAFRETAAGTSREEMERLLRAVEKEMEHKDGGWAVEDIQDAVERVLMENGRYEEAKRYILYRHRRNEQRAARRAMAQAAGVPALDGVLAKIEKDFPGEAYALTVLNTKFQSFVKPGMGADAALEALVKAAVELTSQEAPRWEFIAARLLNARFGRSLEEQLRKRGIGGLYDKL
;
A
#
# COMPACT_ATOMS: atom_id res chain seq x y z
N MET A 1 27.81 4.11 -0.29
CA MET A 1 26.35 4.40 -0.28
C MET A 1 25.67 3.16 0.25
N ARG A 2 24.91 3.26 1.34
CA ARG A 2 24.21 2.09 1.90
C ARG A 2 22.99 1.73 1.07
N ASN A 3 22.67 0.44 1.01
CA ASN A 3 21.50 -0.07 0.30
C ASN A 3 20.53 -0.72 1.28
N ILE A 4 19.26 -0.73 0.93
CA ILE A 4 18.22 -1.44 1.64
C ILE A 4 17.63 -2.54 0.77
N ILE A 5 17.23 -3.63 1.40
CA ILE A 5 16.53 -4.74 0.78
C ILE A 5 15.04 -4.56 1.04
N LYS A 6 14.25 -4.42 -0.02
CA LYS A 6 12.80 -4.36 0.07
C LYS A 6 12.19 -5.75 0.26
N ARG A 7 10.90 -5.81 0.63
CA ARG A 7 10.12 -7.05 0.84
C ARG A 7 10.05 -7.96 -0.38
N ASP A 8 10.20 -7.40 -1.57
CA ASP A 8 10.22 -8.13 -2.85
C ASP A 8 11.64 -8.57 -3.26
N GLY A 9 12.62 -8.41 -2.36
CA GLY A 9 14.03 -8.72 -2.61
C GLY A 9 14.78 -7.65 -3.40
N THR A 10 14.11 -6.60 -3.89
CA THR A 10 14.79 -5.54 -4.65
C THR A 10 15.69 -4.70 -3.76
N VAL A 11 16.88 -4.40 -4.26
CA VAL A 11 17.86 -3.55 -3.59
C VAL A 11 17.68 -2.11 -4.06
N ARG A 12 17.64 -1.16 -3.12
CA ARG A 12 17.50 0.27 -3.38
C ARG A 12 18.45 1.08 -2.53
N PRO A 13 18.85 2.28 -2.97
CA PRO A 13 19.59 3.19 -2.12
C PRO A 13 18.85 3.48 -0.81
N TYR A 14 19.62 3.58 0.28
CA TYR A 14 19.10 4.01 1.56
C TYR A 14 18.79 5.52 1.51
N GLU A 15 17.57 5.88 1.89
CA GLU A 15 17.08 7.26 1.92
C GLU A 15 16.59 7.60 3.34
N PRO A 16 17.42 8.25 4.17
CA PRO A 16 17.08 8.58 5.56
C PRO A 16 15.80 9.43 5.69
N GLU A 17 15.53 10.30 4.72
CA GLU A 17 14.33 11.15 4.70
C GLU A 17 13.02 10.35 4.70
N LYS A 18 13.04 9.10 4.22
CA LYS A 18 11.86 8.23 4.30
C LYS A 18 11.55 7.79 5.73
N ILE A 19 12.58 7.60 6.56
CA ILE A 19 12.43 7.25 7.97
C ILE A 19 11.92 8.48 8.72
N ILE A 20 12.54 9.65 8.51
CA ILE A 20 12.09 10.92 9.09
C ILE A 20 10.63 11.18 8.74
N THR A 21 10.25 11.02 7.47
CA THR A 21 8.87 11.21 7.03
C THR A 21 7.91 10.24 7.70
N ALA A 22 8.31 8.98 7.87
CA ALA A 22 7.47 7.96 8.50
C ALA A 22 7.28 8.23 10.00
N MET A 23 8.35 8.56 10.74
CA MET A 23 8.27 8.99 12.13
C MET A 23 7.44 10.27 12.27
N GLY A 24 7.67 11.27 11.40
CA GLY A 24 6.96 12.55 11.42
C GLY A 24 5.44 12.42 11.24
N LYS A 25 4.96 11.37 10.58
CA LYS A 25 3.52 11.08 10.53
C LYS A 25 2.99 10.68 11.90
N ALA A 26 3.70 9.83 12.63
CA ALA A 26 3.32 9.41 13.98
C ALA A 26 3.31 10.61 14.94
N PHE A 27 4.31 11.48 14.88
CA PHE A 27 4.38 12.69 15.71
C PHE A 27 3.27 13.70 15.43
N ARG A 28 2.82 13.84 14.18
CA ARG A 28 1.70 14.74 13.85
C ARG A 28 0.35 14.29 14.42
N GLU A 29 0.23 13.01 14.74
CA GLU A 29 -0.98 12.45 15.35
C GLU A 29 -0.97 12.51 16.89
N THR A 30 0.10 13.03 17.48
CA THR A 30 0.24 13.22 18.94
C THR A 30 0.35 14.71 19.29
N ALA A 31 0.01 15.05 20.52
CA ALA A 31 0.10 16.43 21.02
C ALA A 31 1.54 16.86 21.37
N ALA A 32 2.48 15.91 21.41
CA ALA A 32 3.83 16.14 21.92
C ALA A 32 4.70 17.03 21.02
N GLY A 33 4.34 17.11 19.71
CA GLY A 33 5.19 17.81 18.74
C GLY A 33 6.61 17.22 18.66
N THR A 34 7.40 17.72 17.73
CA THR A 34 8.82 17.36 17.63
C THR A 34 9.58 18.46 16.91
N SER A 35 10.87 18.65 17.26
CA SER A 35 11.78 19.48 16.50
C SER A 35 12.50 18.68 15.43
N ARG A 36 13.08 19.38 14.46
CA ARG A 36 13.92 18.76 13.43
C ARG A 36 15.15 18.08 14.06
N GLU A 37 15.76 18.73 15.03
CA GLU A 37 16.92 18.23 15.75
C GLU A 37 16.61 16.92 16.48
N GLU A 38 15.43 16.82 17.07
CA GLU A 38 14.98 15.59 17.71
C GLU A 38 14.78 14.48 16.71
N MET A 39 14.15 14.76 15.57
CA MET A 39 13.98 13.78 14.50
C MET A 39 15.30 13.25 13.98
N GLU A 40 16.28 14.14 13.77
CA GLU A 40 17.63 13.76 13.34
C GLU A 40 18.37 12.94 14.41
N ARG A 41 18.13 13.24 15.70
CA ARG A 41 18.67 12.46 16.82
C ARG A 41 18.10 11.04 16.83
N LEU A 42 16.78 10.91 16.69
CA LEU A 42 16.12 9.60 16.61
C LEU A 42 16.57 8.82 15.38
N LEU A 43 16.72 9.47 14.23
CA LEU A 43 17.25 8.83 13.03
C LEU A 43 18.66 8.26 13.27
N ARG A 44 19.57 9.06 13.86
CA ARG A 44 20.94 8.57 14.18
C ARG A 44 20.92 7.38 15.14
N ALA A 45 19.97 7.33 16.08
CA ALA A 45 19.82 6.18 16.97
C ALA A 45 19.37 4.93 16.20
N VAL A 46 18.43 5.06 15.26
CA VAL A 46 18.01 3.97 14.36
C VAL A 46 19.18 3.49 13.50
N GLU A 47 19.94 4.41 12.91
CA GLU A 47 21.10 4.07 12.08
C GLU A 47 22.19 3.33 12.88
N LYS A 48 22.45 3.77 14.10
CA LYS A 48 23.40 3.14 15.02
C LYS A 48 22.98 1.70 15.38
N GLU A 49 21.70 1.48 15.65
CA GLU A 49 21.16 0.15 15.93
C GLU A 49 21.34 -0.77 14.71
N MET A 50 21.10 -0.24 13.52
CA MET A 50 21.24 -0.99 12.28
C MET A 50 22.69 -1.29 11.87
N GLU A 51 23.68 -0.57 12.41
CA GLU A 51 25.10 -0.81 12.11
C GLU A 51 25.59 -2.20 12.54
N HIS A 52 24.95 -2.78 13.52
CA HIS A 52 25.30 -4.12 14.06
C HIS A 52 24.66 -5.28 13.25
N LYS A 53 23.91 -4.97 12.19
CA LYS A 53 23.30 -5.99 11.34
C LYS A 53 24.20 -6.38 10.18
N ASP A 54 24.60 -7.65 10.16
CA ASP A 54 25.31 -8.27 9.04
C ASP A 54 24.34 -8.54 7.87
N GLY A 55 24.80 -8.38 6.62
CA GLY A 55 24.04 -8.80 5.44
C GLY A 55 23.16 -7.74 4.77
N GLY A 56 23.21 -6.48 5.21
CA GLY A 56 22.42 -5.38 4.63
C GLY A 56 21.13 -5.09 5.41
N TRP A 57 20.54 -3.92 5.18
CA TRP A 57 19.38 -3.44 5.92
C TRP A 57 18.09 -3.81 5.23
N ALA A 58 17.31 -4.73 5.80
CA ALA A 58 15.95 -4.97 5.34
C ALA A 58 15.00 -3.87 5.84
N VAL A 59 13.97 -3.57 5.04
CA VAL A 59 12.96 -2.55 5.42
C VAL A 59 12.29 -2.91 6.74
N GLU A 60 12.06 -4.19 7.00
CA GLU A 60 11.47 -4.68 8.25
C GLU A 60 12.36 -4.38 9.44
N ASP A 61 13.65 -4.65 9.31
CA ASP A 61 14.63 -4.40 10.38
C ASP A 61 14.69 -2.92 10.75
N ILE A 62 14.67 -2.03 9.73
CA ILE A 62 14.62 -0.58 9.94
C ILE A 62 13.35 -0.19 10.68
N GLN A 63 12.20 -0.76 10.31
CA GLN A 63 10.93 -0.47 10.97
C GLN A 63 10.93 -0.92 12.43
N ASP A 64 11.47 -2.11 12.71
CA ASP A 64 11.60 -2.63 14.07
C ASP A 64 12.57 -1.77 14.91
N ALA A 65 13.67 -1.31 14.32
CA ALA A 65 14.59 -0.37 14.96
C ALA A 65 13.91 0.97 15.30
N VAL A 66 13.09 1.52 14.37
CA VAL A 66 12.31 2.75 14.64
C VAL A 66 11.37 2.55 15.82
N GLU A 67 10.67 1.44 15.91
CA GLU A 67 9.75 1.13 17.02
C GLU A 67 10.50 1.09 18.35
N ARG A 68 11.63 0.38 18.42
CA ARG A 68 12.46 0.29 19.63
C ARG A 68 13.05 1.63 20.03
N VAL A 69 13.63 2.36 19.10
CA VAL A 69 14.22 3.68 19.36
C VAL A 69 13.17 4.66 19.88
N LEU A 70 11.96 4.68 19.34
CA LEU A 70 10.89 5.51 19.85
C LEU A 70 10.53 5.14 21.29
N MET A 71 10.41 3.84 21.61
CA MET A 71 10.11 3.37 22.96
C MET A 71 11.23 3.70 23.95
N GLU A 72 12.49 3.47 23.60
CA GLU A 72 13.66 3.73 24.45
C GLU A 72 13.86 5.23 24.74
N ASN A 73 13.40 6.10 23.84
CA ASN A 73 13.41 7.54 24.03
C ASN A 73 12.13 8.08 24.72
N GLY A 74 11.30 7.22 25.30
CA GLY A 74 10.07 7.61 26.01
C GLY A 74 8.95 8.12 25.10
N ARG A 75 9.04 7.90 23.78
CA ARG A 75 8.07 8.29 22.77
C ARG A 75 7.02 7.20 22.55
N TYR A 76 6.35 6.78 23.63
CA TYR A 76 5.43 5.63 23.64
C TYR A 76 4.19 5.85 22.77
N GLU A 77 3.61 7.04 22.80
CA GLU A 77 2.43 7.35 21.98
C GLU A 77 2.79 7.40 20.49
N GLU A 78 3.93 7.99 20.15
CA GLU A 78 4.45 8.01 18.80
C GLU A 78 4.81 6.60 18.30
N ALA A 79 5.43 5.77 19.14
CA ALA A 79 5.71 4.37 18.85
C ALA A 79 4.41 3.61 18.56
N LYS A 80 3.39 3.76 19.40
CA LYS A 80 2.07 3.15 19.19
C LYS A 80 1.43 3.57 17.88
N ARG A 81 1.47 4.89 17.54
CA ARG A 81 0.95 5.41 16.26
C ARG A 81 1.72 4.84 15.08
N TYR A 82 3.05 4.77 15.19
CA TYR A 82 3.90 4.20 14.16
C TYR A 82 3.60 2.72 13.89
N ILE A 83 3.47 1.90 14.95
CA ILE A 83 3.12 0.48 14.88
C ILE A 83 1.74 0.30 14.22
N LEU A 84 0.73 1.05 14.64
CA LEU A 84 -0.62 0.99 14.07
C LEU A 84 -0.62 1.40 12.59
N TYR A 85 0.11 2.46 12.23
CA TYR A 85 0.25 2.88 10.83
C TYR A 85 0.92 1.77 9.99
N ARG A 86 2.03 1.19 10.50
CA ARG A 86 2.73 0.08 9.84
C ARG A 86 1.81 -1.11 9.63
N HIS A 87 1.05 -1.50 10.65
CA HIS A 87 0.10 -2.61 10.58
C HIS A 87 -0.97 -2.36 9.50
N ARG A 88 -1.65 -1.22 9.55
CA ARG A 88 -2.64 -0.84 8.53
C ARG A 88 -2.05 -0.86 7.10
N ARG A 89 -0.85 -0.34 6.91
CA ARG A 89 -0.19 -0.37 5.59
C ARG A 89 0.10 -1.79 5.11
N ASN A 90 0.43 -2.69 6.01
CA ASN A 90 0.66 -4.09 5.69
C ASN A 90 -0.65 -4.79 5.30
N GLU A 91 -1.72 -4.56 6.05
CA GLU A 91 -3.06 -5.10 5.74
C GLU A 91 -3.57 -4.60 4.38
N GLN A 92 -3.43 -3.31 4.08
CA GLN A 92 -3.82 -2.75 2.77
C GLN A 92 -3.05 -3.41 1.62
N ARG A 93 -1.74 -3.61 1.78
CA ARG A 93 -0.92 -4.31 0.78
C ARG A 93 -1.32 -5.77 0.62
N ALA A 94 -1.60 -6.46 1.72
CA ALA A 94 -2.07 -7.84 1.69
C ALA A 94 -3.41 -7.94 0.96
N ALA A 95 -4.36 -7.04 1.25
CA ALA A 95 -5.65 -6.98 0.59
C ALA A 95 -5.51 -6.76 -0.93
N ARG A 96 -4.65 -5.82 -1.36
CA ARG A 96 -4.37 -5.58 -2.79
C ARG A 96 -3.86 -6.85 -3.49
N ARG A 97 -2.84 -7.48 -2.90
CA ARG A 97 -2.26 -8.71 -3.45
C ARG A 97 -3.28 -9.83 -3.53
N ALA A 98 -4.07 -10.00 -2.47
CA ALA A 98 -5.13 -11.02 -2.43
C ALA A 98 -6.16 -10.80 -3.55
N MET A 99 -6.62 -9.55 -3.76
CA MET A 99 -7.55 -9.22 -4.86
C MET A 99 -6.91 -9.43 -6.23
N ALA A 100 -5.67 -9.00 -6.44
CA ALA A 100 -4.95 -9.18 -7.71
C ALA A 100 -4.73 -10.67 -8.03
N GLN A 101 -4.38 -11.46 -7.02
CA GLN A 101 -4.21 -12.92 -7.14
C GLN A 101 -5.53 -13.62 -7.43
N ALA A 102 -6.58 -13.34 -6.66
CA ALA A 102 -7.89 -13.94 -6.83
C ALA A 102 -8.51 -13.60 -8.19
N ALA A 103 -8.25 -12.40 -8.71
CA ALA A 103 -8.68 -11.99 -10.04
C ALA A 103 -7.79 -12.56 -11.17
N GLY A 104 -6.62 -13.13 -10.87
CA GLY A 104 -5.66 -13.55 -11.90
C GLY A 104 -5.12 -12.38 -12.74
N VAL A 105 -5.08 -11.16 -12.19
CA VAL A 105 -4.71 -9.93 -12.88
C VAL A 105 -3.62 -9.19 -12.08
N PRO A 106 -2.33 -9.51 -12.30
CA PRO A 106 -1.23 -8.88 -11.53
C PRO A 106 -1.21 -7.34 -11.62
N ALA A 107 -1.55 -6.77 -12.78
CA ALA A 107 -1.61 -5.33 -13.00
C ALA A 107 -2.65 -4.61 -12.10
N LEU A 108 -3.63 -5.36 -11.57
CA LEU A 108 -4.65 -4.83 -10.66
C LEU A 108 -4.03 -4.26 -9.37
N ASP A 109 -2.91 -4.81 -8.88
CA ASP A 109 -2.22 -4.26 -7.69
C ASP A 109 -1.84 -2.78 -7.90
N GLY A 110 -1.37 -2.41 -9.09
CA GLY A 110 -1.04 -1.03 -9.43
C GLY A 110 -2.28 -0.10 -9.46
N VAL A 111 -3.40 -0.59 -9.98
CA VAL A 111 -4.67 0.15 -9.98
C VAL A 111 -5.16 0.38 -8.56
N LEU A 112 -5.16 -0.67 -7.73
CA LEU A 112 -5.57 -0.60 -6.34
C LEU A 112 -4.64 0.30 -5.50
N ALA A 113 -3.32 0.31 -5.82
CA ALA A 113 -2.38 1.22 -5.16
C ALA A 113 -2.68 2.70 -5.45
N LYS A 114 -3.12 3.03 -6.67
CA LYS A 114 -3.57 4.39 -7.02
C LYS A 114 -4.89 4.73 -6.30
N ILE A 115 -5.83 3.79 -6.25
CA ILE A 115 -7.10 3.96 -5.50
C ILE A 115 -6.80 4.25 -4.02
N GLU A 116 -5.96 3.45 -3.37
CA GLU A 116 -5.56 3.65 -1.96
C GLU A 116 -4.97 5.05 -1.72
N LYS A 117 -4.19 5.55 -2.67
CA LYS A 117 -3.58 6.89 -2.58
C LYS A 117 -4.62 8.01 -2.71
N ASP A 118 -5.55 7.88 -3.67
CA ASP A 118 -6.48 8.93 -4.05
C ASP A 118 -7.73 8.97 -3.18
N PHE A 119 -8.05 7.86 -2.49
CA PHE A 119 -9.17 7.73 -1.56
C PHE A 119 -8.66 7.35 -0.16
N PRO A 120 -7.98 8.27 0.54
CA PRO A 120 -7.49 8.00 1.88
C PRO A 120 -8.64 7.94 2.89
N GLY A 121 -8.44 7.16 3.97
CA GLY A 121 -9.38 7.06 5.08
C GLY A 121 -9.88 5.63 5.31
N GLU A 122 -10.34 5.37 6.53
CA GLU A 122 -10.78 4.03 6.93
C GLU A 122 -12.04 3.58 6.19
N ALA A 123 -12.96 4.52 5.88
CA ALA A 123 -14.17 4.23 5.13
C ALA A 123 -13.90 3.70 3.71
N TYR A 124 -12.71 3.99 3.15
CA TYR A 124 -12.30 3.57 1.80
C TYR A 124 -11.12 2.58 1.83
N ALA A 125 -10.95 1.89 2.95
CA ALA A 125 -9.88 0.93 3.11
C ALA A 125 -10.06 -0.26 2.15
N LEU A 126 -8.97 -0.65 1.48
CA LEU A 126 -9.00 -1.80 0.55
C LEU A 126 -9.22 -3.13 1.26
N THR A 127 -9.00 -3.21 2.57
CA THR A 127 -9.38 -4.35 3.39
C THR A 127 -10.90 -4.55 3.39
N VAL A 128 -11.69 -3.47 3.47
CA VAL A 128 -13.16 -3.50 3.38
C VAL A 128 -13.59 -3.99 2.00
N LEU A 129 -12.99 -3.43 0.93
CA LEU A 129 -13.23 -3.87 -0.44
C LEU A 129 -12.89 -5.35 -0.62
N ASN A 130 -11.73 -5.80 -0.11
CA ASN A 130 -11.32 -7.20 -0.22
C ASN A 130 -12.30 -8.13 0.49
N THR A 131 -12.73 -7.80 1.71
CA THR A 131 -13.71 -8.60 2.45
C THR A 131 -15.02 -8.75 1.65
N LYS A 132 -15.51 -7.65 1.06
CA LYS A 132 -16.71 -7.68 0.23
C LYS A 132 -16.49 -8.46 -1.06
N PHE A 133 -15.35 -8.27 -1.72
CA PHE A 133 -14.98 -8.98 -2.94
C PHE A 133 -14.91 -10.50 -2.73
N GLN A 134 -14.32 -10.96 -1.62
CA GLN A 134 -14.22 -12.39 -1.31
C GLN A 134 -15.58 -13.07 -1.19
N SER A 135 -16.64 -12.34 -0.85
CA SER A 135 -18.00 -12.90 -0.82
C SER A 135 -18.59 -13.20 -2.21
N PHE A 136 -17.99 -12.66 -3.28
CA PHE A 136 -18.40 -12.88 -4.67
C PHE A 136 -17.49 -13.83 -5.44
N VAL A 137 -16.25 -14.03 -4.96
CA VAL A 137 -15.27 -14.90 -5.64
C VAL A 137 -15.69 -16.36 -5.52
N LYS A 138 -15.60 -17.08 -6.66
CA LYS A 138 -15.84 -18.53 -6.73
C LYS A 138 -14.60 -19.23 -7.28
N PRO A 139 -14.30 -20.45 -6.85
CA PRO A 139 -13.25 -21.26 -7.44
C PRO A 139 -13.42 -21.38 -8.96
N GLY A 140 -12.31 -21.16 -9.72
CA GLY A 140 -12.33 -21.24 -11.16
C GLY A 140 -12.92 -20.02 -11.88
N MET A 141 -13.22 -18.93 -11.18
CA MET A 141 -13.71 -17.69 -11.78
C MET A 141 -12.64 -17.10 -12.72
N GLY A 142 -13.02 -16.82 -13.97
CA GLY A 142 -12.14 -16.16 -14.94
C GLY A 142 -11.89 -14.69 -14.59
N ALA A 143 -10.79 -14.13 -15.10
CA ALA A 143 -10.33 -12.79 -14.76
C ALA A 143 -11.37 -11.69 -15.02
N ASP A 144 -12.13 -11.76 -16.11
CA ASP A 144 -13.16 -10.75 -16.43
C ASP A 144 -14.31 -10.78 -15.44
N ALA A 145 -14.80 -12.00 -15.08
CA ALA A 145 -15.83 -12.19 -14.07
C ALA A 145 -15.35 -11.75 -12.67
N ALA A 146 -14.08 -11.98 -12.34
CA ALA A 146 -13.51 -11.52 -11.08
C ALA A 146 -13.40 -9.99 -11.01
N LEU A 147 -13.02 -9.33 -12.10
CA LEU A 147 -13.02 -7.87 -12.18
C LEU A 147 -14.44 -7.30 -12.08
N GLU A 148 -15.45 -7.96 -12.69
CA GLU A 148 -16.85 -7.59 -12.54
C GLU A 148 -17.32 -7.73 -11.08
N ALA A 149 -16.98 -8.83 -10.43
CA ALA A 149 -17.26 -9.04 -9.00
C ALA A 149 -16.62 -7.96 -8.12
N LEU A 150 -15.40 -7.50 -8.47
CA LEU A 150 -14.72 -6.43 -7.76
C LEU A 150 -15.43 -5.07 -7.93
N VAL A 151 -15.87 -4.76 -9.15
CA VAL A 151 -16.70 -3.57 -9.42
C VAL A 151 -18.01 -3.63 -8.62
N LYS A 152 -18.70 -4.78 -8.64
CA LYS A 152 -19.90 -5.01 -7.86
C LYS A 152 -19.67 -4.81 -6.37
N ALA A 153 -18.56 -5.35 -5.83
CA ALA A 153 -18.19 -5.16 -4.43
C ALA A 153 -18.06 -3.68 -4.07
N ALA A 154 -17.40 -2.88 -4.92
CA ALA A 154 -17.26 -1.45 -4.69
C ALA A 154 -18.60 -0.71 -4.78
N VAL A 155 -19.47 -1.06 -5.72
CA VAL A 155 -20.82 -0.49 -5.83
C VAL A 155 -21.66 -0.77 -4.58
N GLU A 156 -21.62 -2.01 -4.06
CA GLU A 156 -22.38 -2.38 -2.85
C GLU A 156 -21.84 -1.75 -1.55
N LEU A 157 -20.62 -1.20 -1.57
CA LEU A 157 -20.06 -0.44 -0.46
C LEU A 157 -20.48 1.04 -0.48
N THR A 158 -21.11 1.50 -1.55
CA THR A 158 -21.57 2.89 -1.65
C THR A 158 -22.71 3.13 -0.67
N SER A 159 -22.55 4.12 0.19
CA SER A 159 -23.56 4.54 1.16
C SER A 159 -23.53 6.08 1.33
N GLN A 160 -24.47 6.62 2.11
CA GLN A 160 -24.47 8.06 2.43
C GLN A 160 -23.21 8.47 3.22
N GLU A 161 -22.71 7.59 4.09
CA GLU A 161 -21.51 7.81 4.91
C GLU A 161 -20.23 7.62 4.11
N ALA A 162 -20.27 6.83 3.02
CA ALA A 162 -19.11 6.51 2.18
C ALA A 162 -19.44 6.62 0.67
N PRO A 163 -19.84 7.82 0.18
CA PRO A 163 -20.30 7.98 -1.20
C PRO A 163 -19.21 7.79 -2.25
N ARG A 164 -17.93 8.00 -1.90
CA ARG A 164 -16.82 7.91 -2.87
C ARG A 164 -16.54 6.50 -3.38
N TRP A 165 -17.19 5.46 -2.85
CA TRP A 165 -17.10 4.13 -3.42
C TRP A 165 -17.62 4.08 -4.87
N GLU A 166 -18.52 4.96 -5.29
CA GLU A 166 -18.95 5.08 -6.67
C GLU A 166 -17.79 5.43 -7.62
N PHE A 167 -16.89 6.34 -7.20
CA PHE A 167 -15.71 6.69 -7.99
C PHE A 167 -14.66 5.57 -8.00
N ILE A 168 -14.54 4.83 -6.90
CA ILE A 168 -13.69 3.64 -6.84
C ILE A 168 -14.23 2.58 -7.80
N ALA A 169 -15.54 2.32 -7.80
CA ALA A 169 -16.21 1.41 -8.73
C ALA A 169 -15.95 1.81 -10.20
N ALA A 170 -16.09 3.11 -10.50
CA ALA A 170 -15.84 3.64 -11.84
C ALA A 170 -14.36 3.42 -12.28
N ARG A 171 -13.40 3.59 -11.39
CA ARG A 171 -11.97 3.31 -11.69
C ARG A 171 -11.70 1.84 -11.94
N LEU A 172 -12.31 0.96 -11.17
CA LEU A 172 -12.21 -0.49 -11.37
C LEU A 172 -12.87 -0.93 -12.69
N LEU A 173 -14.01 -0.32 -13.03
CA LEU A 173 -14.68 -0.55 -14.31
C LEU A 173 -13.81 -0.10 -15.48
N ASN A 174 -13.19 1.06 -15.40
CA ASN A 174 -12.24 1.55 -16.42
C ASN A 174 -11.04 0.61 -16.57
N ALA A 175 -10.50 0.07 -15.48
CA ALA A 175 -9.40 -0.92 -15.53
C ALA A 175 -9.86 -2.22 -16.23
N ARG A 176 -11.09 -2.67 -15.98
CA ARG A 176 -11.68 -3.83 -16.67
C ARG A 176 -11.81 -3.58 -18.16
N PHE A 177 -12.35 -2.43 -18.58
CA PHE A 177 -12.49 -2.07 -19.99
C PHE A 177 -11.14 -1.93 -20.68
N GLY A 178 -10.16 -1.27 -20.07
CA GLY A 178 -8.81 -1.14 -20.61
C GLY A 178 -8.20 -2.50 -20.90
N ARG A 179 -8.29 -3.43 -19.95
CA ARG A 179 -7.81 -4.81 -20.14
C ARG A 179 -8.53 -5.53 -21.29
N SER A 180 -9.86 -5.44 -21.33
CA SER A 180 -10.66 -6.08 -22.39
C SER A 180 -10.27 -5.54 -23.78
N LEU A 181 -10.07 -4.24 -23.88
CA LEU A 181 -9.63 -3.58 -25.10
C LEU A 181 -8.22 -4.02 -25.53
N GLU A 182 -7.26 -4.05 -24.59
CA GLU A 182 -5.90 -4.52 -24.84
C GLU A 182 -5.90 -5.98 -25.34
N GLU A 183 -6.71 -6.83 -24.75
CA GLU A 183 -6.85 -8.23 -25.17
C GLU A 183 -7.42 -8.35 -26.60
N GLN A 184 -8.43 -7.52 -26.93
CA GLN A 184 -9.01 -7.47 -28.28
C GLN A 184 -8.01 -6.95 -29.32
N LEU A 185 -7.24 -5.91 -29.01
CA LEU A 185 -6.20 -5.36 -29.88
C LEU A 185 -5.11 -6.40 -30.13
N ARG A 186 -4.67 -7.09 -29.07
CA ARG A 186 -3.69 -8.17 -29.19
C ARG A 186 -4.17 -9.32 -30.10
N LYS A 187 -5.44 -9.73 -29.97
CA LYS A 187 -6.05 -10.75 -30.84
C LYS A 187 -6.09 -10.33 -32.30
N ARG A 188 -6.13 -9.03 -32.59
CA ARG A 188 -6.12 -8.43 -33.94
C ARG A 188 -4.71 -8.13 -34.46
N GLY A 189 -3.65 -8.47 -33.71
CA GLY A 189 -2.27 -8.16 -34.08
C GLY A 189 -1.92 -6.67 -34.08
N ILE A 190 -2.74 -5.86 -33.40
CA ILE A 190 -2.49 -4.43 -33.21
C ILE A 190 -1.68 -4.27 -31.92
N GLY A 191 -0.49 -3.65 -32.00
CA GLY A 191 0.33 -3.30 -30.84
C GLY A 191 -0.44 -2.46 -29.82
N GLY A 192 0.08 -2.31 -28.60
CA GLY A 192 -0.62 -1.64 -27.50
C GLY A 192 -1.12 -0.24 -27.86
N LEU A 193 -2.09 0.25 -27.11
CA LEU A 193 -2.79 1.52 -27.35
C LEU A 193 -1.85 2.72 -27.51
N TYR A 194 -0.61 2.63 -26.99
CA TYR A 194 0.40 3.68 -26.97
C TYR A 194 1.52 3.52 -28.00
N ASP A 195 1.55 2.42 -28.78
CA ASP A 195 2.61 2.20 -29.77
C ASP A 195 2.42 3.01 -31.06
N LYS A 196 1.39 3.84 -31.13
CA LYS A 196 1.05 4.66 -32.32
C LYS A 196 0.80 6.15 -32.01
N LEU A 197 1.14 6.61 -30.82
CA LEU A 197 1.19 8.07 -30.49
C LEU A 197 2.64 8.50 -30.29
#